data_f6fc30739ef9eea9751857c5ca96ceb2
#
_entry.id   f6fc30739ef9eea9751857c5ca96ceb2
#
_cell.length_a   1.000
_cell.length_b   1.000
_cell.length_c   1.000
_cell.angle_alpha   90.00
_cell.angle_beta   90.00
_cell.angle_gamma   90.00
#
_symmetry.space_group_name_H-M   'P 1'
#
loop_
_entity.id
_entity.type
_entity.pdbx_description
1 polymer ?
#
loop_
_entity_poly.entity_id
_entity_poly.type
_entity_poly.pdbx_seq_one_letter_code
_entity_poly.pdbx_strand_id
1 'polypeptide(L)'
;MYLPNFLDGFDRLVAFDAETTGKRAPDADFVRRQPFAWRAPGIIIEVGFIEMLRDGEGWRKGEIWSSRVNPDGPIDPEAIKIHGIRPADLKNAPRFPTILPRVKDFVGESPIVAHAYKNERDFLDYEFARAKVIPWGESAYAEERYICTQVLFAQLFPGAIKSLTSMCDRLVLDSSERDDRHGALLDADMTADALILLERQLKHGESGAPRSWTST
;
A
#
# COMPACT_ATOMS: atom_id res chain seq x y z
N MET A 1 -18.04 -7.42 -0.26
CA MET A 1 -18.31 -7.33 1.21
C MET A 1 -17.47 -8.38 1.89
N TYR A 2 -16.70 -7.99 2.91
CA TYR A 2 -15.89 -8.92 3.71
C TYR A 2 -16.75 -9.61 4.76
N LEU A 3 -16.53 -10.91 4.95
CA LEU A 3 -17.16 -11.70 6.00
C LEU A 3 -16.29 -11.70 7.28
N PRO A 4 -16.83 -11.93 8.47
CA PRO A 4 -16.04 -11.96 9.71
C PRO A 4 -14.81 -12.87 9.69
N ASN A 5 -14.87 -13.95 8.90
CA ASN A 5 -13.82 -14.96 8.79
C ASN A 5 -12.99 -14.85 7.49
N PHE A 6 -13.01 -13.69 6.81
CA PHE A 6 -12.37 -13.54 5.50
C PHE A 6 -10.83 -13.71 5.51
N LEU A 7 -10.21 -13.59 6.69
CA LEU A 7 -8.77 -13.84 6.87
C LEU A 7 -8.46 -15.22 7.46
N ASP A 8 -9.47 -16.02 7.77
CA ASP A 8 -9.24 -17.38 8.26
C ASP A 8 -8.62 -18.22 7.12
N GLY A 9 -7.60 -18.98 7.45
CA GLY A 9 -6.85 -19.74 6.44
C GLY A 9 -5.61 -19.06 5.87
N PHE A 10 -5.35 -17.80 6.25
CA PHE A 10 -4.07 -17.16 5.94
C PHE A 10 -3.18 -17.12 7.19
N ASP A 11 -1.95 -17.63 7.04
CA ASP A 11 -0.93 -17.56 8.09
C ASP A 11 0.00 -16.35 7.91
N ARG A 12 -0.02 -15.76 6.70
CA ARG A 12 0.83 -14.63 6.33
C ARG A 12 0.09 -13.69 5.38
N LEU A 13 0.22 -12.38 5.63
CA LEU A 13 -0.21 -11.28 4.75
C LEU A 13 0.97 -10.33 4.56
N VAL A 14 0.88 -9.48 3.55
CA VAL A 14 1.87 -8.43 3.29
C VAL A 14 1.16 -7.10 3.11
N ALA A 15 1.33 -6.16 4.05
CA ALA A 15 0.87 -4.79 3.86
C ALA A 15 1.83 -4.05 2.93
N PHE A 16 1.29 -3.28 2.01
CA PHE A 16 2.02 -2.58 0.97
C PHE A 16 1.47 -1.18 0.73
N ASP A 17 2.39 -0.24 0.54
CA ASP A 17 2.11 1.10 0.05
C ASP A 17 3.26 1.61 -0.82
N ALA A 18 3.00 2.60 -1.69
CA ALA A 18 4.00 3.18 -2.56
C ALA A 18 3.86 4.70 -2.71
N GLU A 19 4.99 5.42 -2.65
CA GLU A 19 5.05 6.80 -3.11
C GLU A 19 5.42 6.87 -4.58
N THR A 20 4.88 7.86 -5.29
CA THR A 20 4.98 7.92 -6.74
C THR A 20 5.30 9.31 -7.26
N THR A 21 5.78 9.39 -8.51
CA THR A 21 6.06 10.68 -9.17
C THR A 21 4.81 11.50 -9.50
N GLY A 22 3.61 10.93 -9.35
CA GLY A 22 2.33 11.60 -9.65
C GLY A 22 1.14 10.73 -9.27
N LYS A 23 -0.07 11.30 -9.37
CA LYS A 23 -1.29 10.76 -8.73
C LYS A 23 -1.92 9.52 -9.39
N ARG A 24 -1.48 9.13 -10.58
CA ARG A 24 -2.12 8.02 -11.33
C ARG A 24 -1.07 7.17 -12.00
N ALA A 25 -1.22 5.87 -11.89
CA ALA A 25 -0.50 4.93 -12.73
C ALA A 25 -0.89 5.10 -14.20
N PRO A 26 0.02 4.84 -15.15
CA PRO A 26 -0.31 4.76 -16.56
C PRO A 26 -1.27 3.58 -16.79
N ASP A 27 -2.38 3.82 -17.47
CA ASP A 27 -3.12 2.71 -18.03
C ASP A 27 -2.37 2.09 -19.23
N ALA A 28 -2.69 0.83 -19.53
CA ALA A 28 -2.02 0.09 -20.62
C ALA A 28 -2.19 0.80 -21.98
N ASP A 29 -3.33 1.45 -22.19
CA ASP A 29 -3.63 2.18 -23.43
C ASP A 29 -2.83 3.48 -23.54
N PHE A 30 -2.61 4.18 -22.44
CA PHE A 30 -1.75 5.36 -22.39
C PHE A 30 -0.30 4.99 -22.75
N VAL A 31 0.23 3.92 -22.16
CA VAL A 31 1.61 3.48 -22.42
C VAL A 31 1.79 3.02 -23.86
N ARG A 32 0.83 2.32 -24.45
CA ARG A 32 0.88 1.92 -25.87
C ARG A 32 0.89 3.12 -26.81
N ARG A 33 0.13 4.18 -26.51
CA ARG A 33 -0.04 5.36 -27.36
C ARG A 33 1.07 6.41 -27.17
N GLN A 34 1.62 6.52 -25.95
CA GLN A 34 2.61 7.56 -25.62
C GLN A 34 3.71 7.03 -24.69
N PRO A 35 4.56 6.10 -25.17
CA PRO A 35 5.57 5.47 -24.33
C PRO A 35 6.65 6.45 -23.81
N PHE A 36 6.69 7.68 -24.33
CA PHE A 36 7.67 8.72 -23.98
C PHE A 36 7.05 10.04 -23.54
N ALA A 37 5.78 10.05 -23.17
CA ALA A 37 5.14 11.29 -22.70
C ALA A 37 5.78 11.78 -21.40
N TRP A 38 6.33 12.99 -21.45
CA TRP A 38 6.99 13.64 -20.30
C TRP A 38 6.02 13.98 -19.13
N ARG A 39 4.73 13.93 -19.33
CA ARG A 39 3.70 13.87 -18.28
C ARG A 39 3.33 12.42 -18.00
N ALA A 40 4.37 11.61 -17.82
CA ALA A 40 4.14 10.25 -17.42
C ALA A 40 3.27 10.24 -16.17
N PRO A 41 2.24 9.42 -16.14
CA PRO A 41 1.51 9.09 -14.93
C PRO A 41 2.51 8.59 -13.88
N GLY A 42 2.08 8.56 -12.63
CA GLY A 42 2.99 8.28 -11.52
C GLY A 42 3.78 6.98 -11.69
N ILE A 43 5.05 7.07 -11.39
CA ILE A 43 6.00 5.94 -11.36
C ILE A 43 6.42 5.77 -9.92
N ILE A 44 6.60 4.55 -9.44
CA ILE A 44 7.00 4.27 -8.06
C ILE A 44 8.39 4.88 -7.78
N ILE A 45 8.49 5.60 -6.66
CA ILE A 45 9.74 6.20 -6.15
C ILE A 45 10.09 5.77 -4.73
N GLU A 46 9.15 5.16 -4.02
CA GLU A 46 9.38 4.50 -2.75
C GLU A 46 8.38 3.36 -2.59
N VAL A 47 8.82 2.27 -1.99
CA VAL A 47 7.96 1.13 -1.62
C VAL A 47 8.13 0.83 -0.15
N GLY A 48 7.03 0.49 0.51
CA GLY A 48 6.99 0.00 1.89
C GLY A 48 6.24 -1.31 1.98
N PHE A 49 6.83 -2.28 2.66
CA PHE A 49 6.25 -3.60 2.88
C PHE A 49 6.36 -4.00 4.34
N ILE A 50 5.27 -4.47 4.92
CA ILE A 50 5.22 -5.02 6.27
C ILE A 50 4.67 -6.45 6.20
N GLU A 51 5.46 -7.40 6.65
CA GLU A 51 4.98 -8.76 6.86
C GLU A 51 4.03 -8.80 8.06
N MET A 52 2.92 -9.48 7.91
CA MET A 52 1.96 -9.75 8.96
C MET A 52 1.84 -11.27 9.12
N LEU A 53 2.13 -11.77 10.30
CA LEU A 53 2.12 -13.20 10.62
C LEU A 53 0.97 -13.52 11.58
N ARG A 54 0.30 -14.64 11.35
CA ARG A 54 -0.75 -15.12 12.26
C ARG A 54 -0.17 -15.35 13.65
N ASP A 55 -0.84 -14.84 14.67
CA ASP A 55 -0.47 -15.00 16.07
C ASP A 55 -1.73 -15.29 16.89
N GLY A 56 -2.00 -16.57 17.10
CA GLY A 56 -3.26 -17.03 17.66
C GLY A 56 -4.46 -16.57 16.81
N GLU A 57 -5.40 -15.89 17.42
CA GLU A 57 -6.57 -15.33 16.72
C GLU A 57 -6.29 -13.95 16.06
N GLY A 58 -5.08 -13.40 16.26
CA GLY A 58 -4.69 -12.08 15.77
C GLY A 58 -3.53 -12.13 14.78
N TRP A 59 -2.88 -10.97 14.67
CA TRP A 59 -1.73 -10.75 13.79
C TRP A 59 -0.61 -10.03 14.55
N ARG A 60 0.63 -10.36 14.22
CA ARG A 60 1.80 -9.59 14.60
C ARG A 60 2.57 -9.15 13.37
N LYS A 61 3.28 -8.04 13.45
CA LYS A 61 4.20 -7.61 12.40
C LYS A 61 5.47 -8.47 12.45
N GLY A 62 5.96 -8.84 11.28
CA GLY A 62 7.18 -9.61 11.08
C GLY A 62 8.27 -8.78 10.41
N GLU A 63 8.78 -9.27 9.28
CA GLU A 63 9.81 -8.56 8.51
C GLU A 63 9.28 -7.24 7.94
N ILE A 64 10.14 -6.22 7.97
CA ILE A 64 9.87 -4.89 7.42
C ILE A 64 10.88 -4.62 6.33
N TRP A 65 10.42 -4.16 5.18
CA TRP A 65 11.32 -3.78 4.10
C TRP A 65 10.79 -2.56 3.34
N SER A 66 11.69 -1.64 3.04
CA SER A 66 11.42 -0.49 2.19
C SER A 66 12.58 -0.20 1.26
N SER A 67 12.30 0.46 0.15
CA SER A 67 13.33 0.94 -0.75
C SER A 67 12.87 2.20 -1.47
N ARG A 68 13.75 3.18 -1.58
CA ARG A 68 13.61 4.24 -2.57
C ARG A 68 13.94 3.70 -3.95
N VAL A 69 13.31 4.30 -4.97
CA VAL A 69 13.43 3.90 -6.38
C VAL A 69 13.70 5.13 -7.23
N ASN A 70 14.71 5.03 -8.09
CA ASN A 70 15.00 6.07 -9.07
C ASN A 70 14.07 5.92 -10.28
N PRO A 71 13.16 6.88 -10.55
CA PRO A 71 12.21 6.80 -11.66
C PRO A 71 12.84 7.13 -13.04
N ASP A 72 14.08 7.61 -13.08
CA ASP A 72 14.71 8.19 -14.30
C ASP A 72 13.91 9.33 -14.93
N GLY A 73 13.17 10.09 -14.13
CA GLY A 73 12.31 11.14 -14.64
C GLY A 73 11.97 12.20 -13.61
N PRO A 74 11.21 13.21 -13.99
CA PRO A 74 10.76 14.27 -13.09
C PRO A 74 9.71 13.74 -12.09
N ILE A 75 9.62 14.41 -10.95
CA ILE A 75 8.55 14.21 -9.96
C ILE A 75 7.62 15.41 -10.04
N ASP A 76 6.30 15.17 -10.04
CA ASP A 76 5.30 16.21 -9.99
C ASP A 76 5.49 17.06 -8.71
N PRO A 77 5.60 18.39 -8.81
CA PRO A 77 5.69 19.26 -7.64
C PRO A 77 4.57 19.06 -6.61
N GLU A 78 3.36 18.70 -7.05
CA GLU A 78 2.26 18.40 -6.13
C GLU A 78 2.47 17.08 -5.38
N ALA A 79 3.12 16.08 -6.01
CA ALA A 79 3.49 14.85 -5.32
C ALA A 79 4.60 15.13 -4.29
N ILE A 80 5.60 15.95 -4.63
CA ILE A 80 6.66 16.37 -3.68
C ILE A 80 6.08 17.02 -2.43
N LYS A 81 5.01 17.83 -2.57
CA LYS A 81 4.36 18.47 -1.40
C LYS A 81 3.74 17.45 -0.45
N ILE A 82 3.35 16.27 -0.95
CA ILE A 82 2.72 15.21 -0.17
C ILE A 82 3.78 14.37 0.56
N HIS A 83 4.74 13.78 -0.18
CA HIS A 83 5.70 12.81 0.37
C HIS A 83 7.08 13.42 0.67
N GLY A 84 7.36 14.66 0.23
CA GLY A 84 8.63 15.34 0.50
C GLY A 84 9.85 14.81 -0.27
N ILE A 85 9.73 13.73 -1.04
CA ILE A 85 10.84 13.10 -1.77
C ILE A 85 11.17 13.94 -3.00
N ARG A 86 12.43 14.35 -3.11
CA ARG A 86 12.93 15.18 -4.22
C ARG A 86 13.81 14.35 -5.16
N PRO A 87 13.99 14.77 -6.42
CA PRO A 87 14.87 14.06 -7.36
C PRO A 87 16.29 13.83 -6.83
N ALA A 88 16.82 14.75 -6.01
CA ALA A 88 18.13 14.62 -5.40
C ALA A 88 18.23 13.43 -4.43
N ASP A 89 17.13 13.10 -3.75
CA ASP A 89 17.05 11.99 -2.78
C ASP A 89 17.09 10.62 -3.48
N LEU A 90 16.77 10.58 -4.77
CA LEU A 90 16.65 9.37 -5.57
C LEU A 90 17.85 9.12 -6.50
N LYS A 91 18.80 10.05 -6.55
CA LYS A 91 19.93 9.99 -7.50
C LYS A 91 20.72 8.68 -7.40
N ASN A 92 20.91 8.17 -6.20
CA ASN A 92 21.66 6.94 -5.92
C ASN A 92 20.76 5.74 -5.60
N ALA A 93 19.45 5.91 -5.68
CA ALA A 93 18.50 4.82 -5.45
C ALA A 93 18.54 3.82 -6.62
N PRO A 94 18.29 2.54 -6.37
CA PRO A 94 18.17 1.55 -7.44
C PRO A 94 16.96 1.86 -8.33
N ARG A 95 16.98 1.37 -9.57
CA ARG A 95 15.79 1.35 -10.42
C ARG A 95 14.86 0.21 -10.02
N PHE A 96 13.57 0.32 -10.33
CA PHE A 96 12.60 -0.70 -9.97
C PHE A 96 12.99 -2.13 -10.44
N PRO A 97 13.49 -2.37 -11.66
CA PRO A 97 13.94 -3.70 -12.08
C PRO A 97 15.02 -4.32 -11.18
N THR A 98 15.82 -3.49 -10.52
CA THR A 98 16.86 -3.97 -9.58
C THR A 98 16.26 -4.51 -8.28
N ILE A 99 15.17 -3.90 -7.79
CA ILE A 99 14.50 -4.32 -6.55
C ILE A 99 13.39 -5.35 -6.80
N LEU A 100 12.97 -5.53 -8.04
CA LEU A 100 11.88 -6.41 -8.42
C LEU A 100 12.01 -7.86 -7.90
N PRO A 101 13.19 -8.52 -7.94
CA PRO A 101 13.35 -9.85 -7.34
C PRO A 101 12.99 -9.83 -5.85
N ARG A 102 13.44 -8.81 -5.11
CA ARG A 102 13.13 -8.68 -3.69
C ARG A 102 11.64 -8.42 -3.43
N VAL A 103 10.97 -7.62 -4.27
CA VAL A 103 9.51 -7.43 -4.21
C VAL A 103 8.81 -8.78 -4.35
N LYS A 104 9.18 -9.57 -5.36
CA LYS A 104 8.59 -10.89 -5.60
C LYS A 104 8.82 -11.86 -4.45
N ASP A 105 10.05 -11.90 -3.93
CA ASP A 105 10.41 -12.78 -2.81
C ASP A 105 9.67 -12.37 -1.53
N PHE A 106 9.57 -11.06 -1.26
CA PHE A 106 8.89 -10.57 -0.07
C PHE A 106 7.38 -10.84 -0.11
N VAL A 107 6.73 -10.59 -1.23
CA VAL A 107 5.28 -10.83 -1.39
C VAL A 107 4.99 -12.33 -1.45
N GLY A 108 5.76 -13.10 -2.23
CA GLY A 108 5.53 -14.52 -2.44
C GLY A 108 4.09 -14.81 -2.88
N GLU A 109 3.49 -15.81 -2.26
CA GLU A 109 2.08 -16.18 -2.50
C GLU A 109 1.08 -15.51 -1.53
N SER A 110 1.56 -14.64 -0.64
CA SER A 110 0.72 -14.01 0.37
C SER A 110 -0.28 -13.02 -0.23
N PRO A 111 -1.47 -12.86 0.35
CA PRO A 111 -2.34 -11.74 0.04
C PRO A 111 -1.67 -10.40 0.36
N ILE A 112 -1.97 -9.39 -0.46
CA ILE A 112 -1.45 -8.02 -0.33
C ILE A 112 -2.54 -7.17 0.33
N VAL A 113 -2.20 -6.55 1.44
CA VAL A 113 -3.07 -5.59 2.14
C VAL A 113 -2.69 -4.19 1.71
N ALA A 114 -3.63 -3.43 1.17
CA ALA A 114 -3.38 -2.06 0.76
C ALA A 114 -4.57 -1.15 1.08
N HIS A 115 -4.30 0.15 1.28
CA HIS A 115 -5.35 1.15 1.35
C HIS A 115 -5.64 1.68 -0.06
N ALA A 116 -6.91 1.63 -0.52
CA ALA A 116 -7.27 1.94 -1.93
C ALA A 116 -6.51 1.06 -2.95
N TYR A 117 -6.46 -0.25 -2.72
CA TYR A 117 -5.63 -1.23 -3.43
C TYR A 117 -5.52 -1.08 -4.96
N LYS A 118 -6.54 -0.52 -5.61
CA LYS A 118 -6.53 -0.35 -7.08
C LYS A 118 -5.40 0.56 -7.55
N ASN A 119 -5.11 1.61 -6.78
CA ASN A 119 -3.99 2.50 -7.09
C ASN A 119 -2.66 1.73 -6.95
N GLU A 120 -2.48 1.06 -5.81
CA GLU A 120 -1.27 0.32 -5.50
C GLU A 120 -1.01 -0.80 -6.51
N ARG A 121 -2.06 -1.55 -6.88
CA ARG A 121 -2.01 -2.55 -7.93
C ARG A 121 -1.58 -1.96 -9.27
N ASP A 122 -2.24 -0.88 -9.70
CA ASP A 122 -1.99 -0.29 -11.01
C ASP A 122 -0.55 0.25 -11.12
N PHE A 123 0.03 0.77 -10.04
CA PHE A 123 1.44 1.17 -10.00
C PHE A 123 2.40 -0.03 -10.08
N LEU A 124 2.14 -1.09 -9.30
CA LEU A 124 2.93 -2.32 -9.38
C LEU A 124 2.86 -2.95 -10.77
N ASP A 125 1.67 -3.08 -11.34
CA ASP A 125 1.47 -3.65 -12.68
C ASP A 125 2.26 -2.88 -13.73
N TYR A 126 2.25 -1.54 -13.63
CA TYR A 126 3.03 -0.70 -14.53
C TYR A 126 4.55 -0.97 -14.41
N GLU A 127 5.07 -1.04 -13.19
CA GLU A 127 6.50 -1.29 -12.98
C GLU A 127 6.92 -2.70 -13.42
N PHE A 128 6.09 -3.71 -13.18
CA PHE A 128 6.34 -5.07 -13.65
C PHE A 128 6.34 -5.13 -15.19
N ALA A 129 5.38 -4.45 -15.82
CA ALA A 129 5.32 -4.39 -17.28
C ALA A 129 6.52 -3.62 -17.87
N ARG A 130 6.94 -2.49 -17.27
CA ARG A 130 8.17 -1.78 -17.65
C ARG A 130 9.41 -2.67 -17.54
N ALA A 131 9.47 -3.49 -16.52
CA ALA A 131 10.55 -4.47 -16.35
C ALA A 131 10.44 -5.67 -17.31
N LYS A 132 9.40 -5.71 -18.16
CA LYS A 132 9.11 -6.80 -19.11
C LYS A 132 8.91 -8.15 -18.43
N VAL A 133 8.40 -8.15 -17.21
CA VAL A 133 8.12 -9.37 -16.42
C VAL A 133 6.71 -9.90 -16.69
N ILE A 134 5.77 -8.99 -16.99
CA ILE A 134 4.42 -9.34 -17.43
C ILE A 134 4.11 -8.65 -18.77
N PRO A 135 3.25 -9.25 -19.62
CA PRO A 135 2.71 -8.58 -20.79
C PRO A 135 1.85 -7.37 -20.43
N TRP A 136 1.81 -6.37 -21.30
CA TRP A 136 0.91 -5.23 -21.14
C TRP A 136 -0.56 -5.68 -21.12
N GLY A 137 -1.31 -5.18 -20.13
CA GLY A 137 -2.72 -5.46 -19.95
C GLY A 137 -3.02 -6.67 -19.05
N GLU A 138 -1.98 -7.32 -18.55
CA GLU A 138 -2.08 -8.33 -17.49
C GLU A 138 -1.67 -7.72 -16.14
N SER A 139 -2.16 -8.31 -15.04
CA SER A 139 -1.75 -7.92 -13.69
C SER A 139 -0.63 -8.82 -13.18
N ALA A 140 0.32 -8.24 -12.44
CA ALA A 140 1.38 -8.97 -11.78
C ALA A 140 0.84 -9.90 -10.68
N TYR A 141 -0.25 -9.47 -10.06
CA TYR A 141 -0.94 -10.22 -9.01
C TYR A 141 -2.44 -10.21 -9.27
N ALA A 142 -3.08 -11.36 -9.10
CA ALA A 142 -4.53 -11.48 -9.25
C ALA A 142 -5.27 -10.55 -8.28
N GLU A 143 -6.39 -9.98 -8.72
CA GLU A 143 -7.18 -9.02 -7.92
C GLU A 143 -7.65 -9.62 -6.59
N GLU A 144 -7.95 -10.91 -6.59
CA GLU A 144 -8.41 -11.66 -5.42
C GLU A 144 -7.35 -11.77 -4.31
N ARG A 145 -6.09 -11.52 -4.64
CA ARG A 145 -5.00 -11.45 -3.67
C ARG A 145 -4.97 -10.14 -2.89
N TYR A 146 -5.75 -9.13 -3.30
CA TYR A 146 -5.75 -7.84 -2.61
C TYR A 146 -6.83 -7.77 -1.55
N ILE A 147 -6.43 -7.37 -0.35
CA ILE A 147 -7.29 -7.01 0.77
C ILE A 147 -7.27 -5.50 0.91
N CYS A 148 -8.44 -4.87 0.77
CA CYS A 148 -8.57 -3.42 0.77
C CYS A 148 -9.09 -2.90 2.11
N THR A 149 -8.24 -2.24 2.88
CA THR A 149 -8.66 -1.62 4.15
C THR A 149 -9.68 -0.51 3.96
N GLN A 150 -9.62 0.23 2.83
CA GLN A 150 -10.61 1.26 2.51
C GLN A 150 -12.02 0.67 2.29
N VAL A 151 -12.11 -0.48 1.61
CA VAL A 151 -13.40 -1.16 1.39
C VAL A 151 -13.93 -1.72 2.70
N LEU A 152 -13.08 -2.35 3.49
CA LEU A 152 -13.44 -2.89 4.80
C LEU A 152 -13.89 -1.78 5.77
N PHE A 153 -13.15 -0.67 5.79
CA PHE A 153 -13.52 0.50 6.59
C PHE A 153 -14.87 1.09 6.17
N ALA A 154 -15.12 1.23 4.86
CA ALA A 154 -16.40 1.72 4.37
C ALA A 154 -17.58 0.79 4.69
N GLN A 155 -17.32 -0.52 4.80
CA GLN A 155 -18.32 -1.50 5.21
C GLN A 155 -18.69 -1.34 6.70
N LEU A 156 -17.71 -1.13 7.56
CA LEU A 156 -17.90 -0.99 9.00
C LEU A 156 -18.40 0.40 9.40
N PHE A 157 -18.02 1.44 8.65
CA PHE A 157 -18.37 2.83 8.91
C PHE A 157 -18.98 3.51 7.66
N PRO A 158 -20.23 3.19 7.31
CA PRO A 158 -20.89 3.78 6.15
C PRO A 158 -20.96 5.30 6.26
N GLY A 159 -20.56 6.00 5.18
CA GLY A 159 -20.55 7.47 5.12
C GLY A 159 -19.29 8.14 5.69
N ALA A 160 -18.36 7.40 6.31
CA ALA A 160 -17.09 7.96 6.76
C ALA A 160 -16.18 8.34 5.58
N ILE A 161 -15.31 9.35 5.80
CA ILE A 161 -14.27 9.72 4.84
C ILE A 161 -13.27 8.55 4.73
N LYS A 162 -12.96 8.15 3.50
CA LYS A 162 -12.21 6.91 3.22
C LYS A 162 -10.71 7.12 3.02
N SER A 163 -10.14 8.25 3.46
CA SER A 163 -8.69 8.44 3.43
C SER A 163 -8.01 7.62 4.53
N LEU A 164 -6.72 7.29 4.34
CA LEU A 164 -5.94 6.57 5.34
C LEU A 164 -5.90 7.35 6.67
N THR A 165 -5.65 8.67 6.63
CA THR A 165 -5.68 9.53 7.82
C THR A 165 -7.03 9.43 8.56
N SER A 166 -8.15 9.66 7.86
CA SER A 166 -9.48 9.60 8.49
C SER A 166 -9.82 8.21 9.05
N MET A 167 -9.31 7.14 8.43
CA MET A 167 -9.44 5.78 8.95
C MET A 167 -8.63 5.63 10.25
N CYS A 168 -7.39 6.10 10.27
CA CYS A 168 -6.53 6.06 11.46
C CYS A 168 -7.12 6.87 12.61
N ASP A 169 -7.59 8.08 12.36
CA ASP A 169 -8.27 8.91 13.34
C ASP A 169 -9.48 8.17 13.95
N ARG A 170 -10.29 7.56 13.10
CA ARG A 170 -11.47 6.81 13.53
C ARG A 170 -11.14 5.58 14.36
N LEU A 171 -10.02 4.93 14.06
CA LEU A 171 -9.51 3.75 14.77
C LEU A 171 -8.62 4.12 15.96
N VAL A 172 -8.37 5.41 16.19
CA VAL A 172 -7.49 5.95 17.24
C VAL A 172 -6.06 5.38 17.10
N LEU A 173 -5.60 5.26 15.87
CA LEU A 173 -4.20 4.97 15.54
C LEU A 173 -3.41 6.28 15.52
N ASP A 174 -2.19 6.25 16.06
CA ASP A 174 -1.30 7.40 15.97
C ASP A 174 -0.86 7.63 14.52
N SER A 175 -1.23 8.77 13.99
CA SER A 175 -0.88 9.19 12.63
C SER A 175 -0.02 10.47 12.62
N SER A 176 0.49 10.88 13.77
CA SER A 176 1.20 12.15 13.92
C SER A 176 2.45 12.29 13.03
N GLU A 177 3.18 11.20 12.80
CA GLU A 177 4.34 11.21 11.89
C GLU A 177 3.93 11.45 10.43
N ARG A 178 2.69 11.12 10.06
CA ARG A 178 2.14 11.31 8.72
C ARG A 178 1.72 12.76 8.46
N ASP A 179 1.41 13.54 9.51
CA ASP A 179 1.00 14.94 9.37
C ASP A 179 2.13 15.82 8.77
N ASP A 180 3.38 15.46 9.03
CA ASP A 180 4.54 16.16 8.47
C ASP A 180 4.84 15.76 7.03
N ARG A 181 4.67 14.48 6.68
CA ARG A 181 4.81 13.94 5.32
C ARG A 181 4.35 12.49 5.22
N HIS A 182 3.90 12.11 4.03
CA HIS A 182 3.66 10.72 3.70
C HIS A 182 4.98 9.97 3.46
N GLY A 183 4.95 8.65 3.67
CA GLY A 183 6.06 7.76 3.37
C GLY A 183 5.54 6.33 3.22
N ALA A 184 5.96 5.64 2.17
CA ALA A 184 5.42 4.33 1.81
C ALA A 184 5.51 3.31 2.96
N LEU A 185 6.61 3.31 3.73
CA LEU A 185 6.73 2.41 4.87
C LEU A 185 5.77 2.76 6.01
N LEU A 186 5.62 4.05 6.32
CA LEU A 186 4.70 4.53 7.34
C LEU A 186 3.25 4.21 6.96
N ASP A 187 2.85 4.48 5.72
CA ASP A 187 1.49 4.24 5.24
C ASP A 187 1.17 2.72 5.17
N ALA A 188 2.17 1.87 4.81
CA ALA A 188 2.04 0.42 4.90
C ALA A 188 1.88 -0.06 6.35
N ASP A 189 2.62 0.52 7.29
CA ASP A 189 2.54 0.19 8.73
C ASP A 189 1.18 0.54 9.31
N MET A 190 0.69 1.75 9.03
CA MET A 190 -0.66 2.19 9.41
C MET A 190 -1.76 1.32 8.78
N THR A 191 -1.56 0.90 7.52
CA THR A 191 -2.49 -0.01 6.82
C THR A 191 -2.54 -1.38 7.49
N ALA A 192 -1.40 -1.91 7.97
CA ALA A 192 -1.33 -3.15 8.72
C ALA A 192 -2.08 -3.05 10.06
N ASP A 193 -1.81 -1.99 10.84
CA ASP A 193 -2.49 -1.76 12.12
C ASP A 193 -3.99 -1.57 11.95
N ALA A 194 -4.39 -0.83 10.93
CA ALA A 194 -5.80 -0.64 10.61
C ALA A 194 -6.49 -1.96 10.26
N LEU A 195 -5.85 -2.85 9.47
CA LEU A 195 -6.43 -4.16 9.17
C LEU A 195 -6.69 -4.99 10.43
N ILE A 196 -5.72 -5.02 11.36
CA ILE A 196 -5.84 -5.75 12.63
C ILE A 196 -7.08 -5.27 13.42
N LEU A 197 -7.27 -3.97 13.51
CA LEU A 197 -8.40 -3.40 14.23
C LEU A 197 -9.74 -3.62 13.50
N LEU A 198 -9.75 -3.44 12.17
CA LEU A 198 -10.96 -3.62 11.36
C LEU A 198 -11.42 -5.09 11.35
N GLU A 199 -10.49 -6.05 11.27
CA GLU A 199 -10.83 -7.47 11.38
C GLU A 199 -11.45 -7.79 12.74
N ARG A 200 -10.85 -7.28 13.83
CA ARG A 200 -11.37 -7.46 15.17
C ARG A 200 -12.79 -6.90 15.31
N GLN A 201 -13.03 -5.70 14.80
CA GLN A 201 -14.36 -5.10 14.80
C GLN A 201 -15.37 -5.90 13.97
N LEU A 202 -14.93 -6.43 12.82
CA LEU A 202 -15.80 -7.25 11.96
C LEU A 202 -16.18 -8.57 12.64
N LYS A 203 -15.23 -9.20 13.36
CA LYS A 203 -15.48 -10.47 14.07
C LYS A 203 -16.37 -10.30 15.31
N HIS A 204 -16.19 -9.24 16.05
CA HIS A 204 -16.84 -9.10 17.37
C HIS A 204 -18.04 -8.15 17.36
N GLY A 205 -18.34 -7.49 16.23
CA GLY A 205 -19.46 -6.54 16.13
C GLY A 205 -19.29 -5.32 17.03
N GLU A 206 -18.08 -5.02 17.49
CA GLU A 206 -17.78 -3.91 18.40
C GLU A 206 -17.83 -2.58 17.63
N SER A 207 -19.01 -1.97 17.61
CA SER A 207 -19.15 -0.54 17.30
C SER A 207 -18.79 0.25 18.56
N GLY A 208 -17.52 0.45 18.85
CA GLY A 208 -17.12 1.17 20.05
C GLY A 208 -15.65 1.58 20.06
N ALA A 209 -15.39 2.74 20.66
CA ALA A 209 -14.05 3.27 20.87
C ALA A 209 -13.11 2.23 21.53
N PRO A 210 -11.81 2.22 21.15
CA PRO A 210 -10.84 1.30 21.75
C PRO A 210 -10.82 1.49 23.27
N ARG A 211 -10.81 0.37 24.00
CA ARG A 211 -10.51 0.40 25.43
C ARG A 211 -9.10 0.96 25.58
N SER A 212 -8.93 1.96 26.43
CA SER A 212 -7.65 2.55 26.75
C SER A 212 -6.60 1.47 27.03
N TRP A 213 -5.51 1.48 26.28
CA TRP A 213 -4.34 0.67 26.56
C TRP A 213 -3.71 1.20 27.85
N THR A 214 -3.95 0.52 28.95
CA THR A 214 -3.12 0.71 30.14
C THR A 214 -1.85 -0.11 29.93
N SER A 215 -0.74 0.60 29.72
CA SER A 215 0.61 0.03 29.81
C SER A 215 0.80 -0.61 31.18
N THR A 216 1.05 -1.90 31.19
CA THR A 216 1.68 -2.61 32.34
C THR A 216 3.09 -2.99 31.93
#